data_15ca7093afb1208a3b6ce91140b2c63d
#
_entry.id   15ca7093afb1208a3b6ce91140b2c63d
#
_cell.length_a   1.000
_cell.length_b   1.000
_cell.length_c   1.000
_cell.angle_alpha   90.00
_cell.angle_beta   90.00
_cell.angle_gamma   90.00
#
_symmetry.space_group_name_H-M   'P 1'
#
loop_
_entity.id
_entity.type
_entity.pdbx_description
1 polymer ?
#
loop_
_entity_poly.entity_id
_entity_poly.type
_entity_poly.pdbx_seq_one_letter_code
_entity_poly.pdbx_strand_id
1 'polypeptide(L)'
;MELVSMYSVPFFIFIFLIFGFVKKVDIYDCFVSGAKMGLESTFNIVPSLIGLMVAIAMFRESGCLELITNAISPVTNLIHMPPEVVPLSFLRPISGSAALATVTDIFEHLGPDSMQGKIASIMMGSTETTFYTIAVYFGSVGIKNIRYTLFAALSADLCGMVMSVLLAQIF
;
A
#
# COMPACT_ATOMS: atom_id res chain seq x y z
N MET A 1 20.02 -6.45 8.67
CA MET A 1 19.07 -5.82 7.71
C MET A 1 18.88 -4.33 8.01
N GLU A 2 18.90 -3.89 9.26
CA GLU A 2 18.71 -2.49 9.67
C GLU A 2 19.74 -1.51 9.04
N LEU A 3 21.02 -1.90 8.98
CA LEU A 3 22.08 -1.06 8.37
C LEU A 3 21.81 -0.79 6.88
N VAL A 4 21.36 -1.78 6.13
CA VAL A 4 21.05 -1.64 4.69
C VAL A 4 19.87 -0.67 4.51
N SER A 5 18.83 -0.79 5.32
CA SER A 5 17.67 0.10 5.29
C SER A 5 18.06 1.55 5.66
N MET A 6 18.89 1.72 6.68
CA MET A 6 19.32 3.04 7.15
C MET A 6 20.18 3.80 6.11
N TYR A 7 21.05 3.09 5.40
CA TYR A 7 21.94 3.71 4.41
C TYR A 7 21.37 3.75 2.98
N SER A 8 20.27 3.08 2.69
CA SER A 8 19.71 3.02 1.33
C SER A 8 19.34 4.40 0.78
N VAL A 9 18.60 5.21 1.52
CA VAL A 9 18.20 6.56 1.06
C VAL A 9 19.38 7.50 0.90
N PRO A 10 20.28 7.67 1.88
CA PRO A 10 21.52 8.44 1.70
C PRO A 10 22.37 7.98 0.52
N PHE A 11 22.48 6.68 0.28
CA PHE A 11 23.22 6.10 -0.83
C PHE A 11 22.67 6.52 -2.18
N PHE A 12 21.35 6.45 -2.38
CA PHE A 12 20.72 6.91 -3.63
C PHE A 12 20.90 8.42 -3.85
N ILE A 13 20.72 9.24 -2.80
CA ILE A 13 20.96 10.68 -2.89
C ILE A 13 22.39 10.94 -3.33
N PHE A 14 23.37 10.26 -2.74
CA PHE A 14 24.77 10.41 -3.07
C PHE A 14 25.08 10.02 -4.53
N ILE A 15 24.49 8.94 -5.04
CA ILE A 15 24.62 8.55 -6.45
C ILE A 15 24.10 9.66 -7.38
N PHE A 16 22.93 10.24 -7.10
CA PHE A 16 22.38 11.31 -7.92
C PHE A 16 23.25 12.55 -7.92
N LEU A 17 23.81 12.94 -6.76
CA LEU A 17 24.73 14.07 -6.66
C LEU A 17 26.02 13.85 -7.44
N ILE A 18 26.65 12.67 -7.31
CA ILE A 18 27.86 12.31 -8.08
C ILE A 18 27.56 12.35 -9.57
N PHE A 19 26.45 11.75 -10.00
CA PHE A 19 26.10 11.70 -11.41
C PHE A 19 25.85 13.11 -11.98
N GLY A 20 25.17 13.98 -11.24
CA GLY A 20 24.99 15.40 -11.60
C GLY A 20 26.31 16.13 -11.72
N PHE A 21 27.23 15.90 -10.78
CA PHE A 21 28.58 16.52 -10.80
C PHE A 21 29.41 16.04 -12.00
N VAL A 22 29.42 14.74 -12.29
CA VAL A 22 30.13 14.15 -13.45
C VAL A 22 29.58 14.68 -14.76
N LYS A 23 28.25 14.87 -14.86
CA LYS A 23 27.57 15.42 -16.03
C LYS A 23 27.66 16.94 -16.14
N LYS A 24 28.30 17.62 -15.18
CA LYS A 24 28.43 19.09 -15.11
C LYS A 24 27.07 19.81 -15.17
N VAL A 25 26.06 19.24 -14.55
CA VAL A 25 24.73 19.83 -14.44
C VAL A 25 24.70 20.72 -13.21
N ASP A 26 24.00 21.86 -13.25
CA ASP A 26 23.76 22.66 -12.05
C ASP A 26 22.78 21.92 -11.15
N ILE A 27 23.34 21.31 -10.09
CA ILE A 27 22.60 20.42 -9.18
C ILE A 27 21.53 21.20 -8.42
N TYR A 28 21.84 22.45 -8.03
CA TYR A 28 20.90 23.27 -7.28
C TYR A 28 19.70 23.67 -8.12
N ASP A 29 19.93 24.15 -9.34
CA ASP A 29 18.84 24.55 -10.26
C ASP A 29 17.99 23.35 -10.67
N CYS A 30 18.61 22.20 -10.90
CA CYS A 30 17.88 20.95 -11.15
C CYS A 30 17.02 20.54 -9.95
N PHE A 31 17.55 20.64 -8.73
CA PHE A 31 16.80 20.35 -7.52
C PHE A 31 15.60 21.30 -7.35
N VAL A 32 15.81 22.60 -7.50
CA VAL A 32 14.73 23.61 -7.40
C VAL A 32 13.67 23.39 -8.46
N SER A 33 14.08 23.11 -9.70
CA SER A 33 13.14 22.79 -10.78
C SER A 33 12.32 21.53 -10.47
N GLY A 34 12.98 20.45 -10.01
CA GLY A 34 12.31 19.23 -9.61
C GLY A 34 11.37 19.43 -8.43
N ALA A 35 11.76 20.25 -7.43
CA ALA A 35 10.92 20.59 -6.29
C ALA A 35 9.64 21.34 -6.71
N LYS A 36 9.74 22.28 -7.65
CA LYS A 36 8.58 23.00 -8.21
C LYS A 36 7.63 22.03 -8.91
N MET A 37 8.14 21.14 -9.75
CA MET A 37 7.34 20.12 -10.44
C MET A 37 6.67 19.17 -9.44
N GLY A 38 7.39 18.78 -8.38
CA GLY A 38 6.86 17.93 -7.31
C GLY A 38 5.72 18.61 -6.55
N LEU A 39 5.86 19.90 -6.20
CA LEU A 39 4.79 20.67 -5.57
C LEU A 39 3.55 20.78 -6.46
N GLU A 40 3.72 21.10 -7.74
CA GLU A 40 2.62 21.18 -8.70
C GLU A 40 1.89 19.82 -8.81
N SER A 41 2.64 18.73 -8.94
CA SER A 41 2.07 17.39 -8.96
C SER A 41 1.30 17.07 -7.66
N THR A 42 1.83 17.49 -6.50
CA THR A 42 1.17 17.31 -5.21
C THR A 42 -0.18 18.05 -5.16
N PHE A 43 -0.22 19.29 -5.57
CA PHE A 43 -1.48 20.07 -5.63
C PHE A 43 -2.51 19.42 -6.56
N ASN A 44 -2.09 18.86 -7.67
CA ASN A 44 -2.99 18.17 -8.61
C ASN A 44 -3.58 16.86 -8.03
N ILE A 45 -2.86 16.19 -7.13
CA ILE A 45 -3.27 14.93 -6.50
C ILE A 45 -4.21 15.16 -5.30
N VAL A 46 -4.01 16.23 -4.54
CA VAL A 46 -4.75 16.51 -3.28
C VAL A 46 -6.27 16.37 -3.41
N PRO A 47 -6.95 16.93 -4.44
CA PRO A 47 -8.40 16.78 -4.54
C PRO A 47 -8.85 15.33 -4.68
N SER A 48 -8.12 14.53 -5.46
CA SER A 48 -8.41 13.09 -5.62
C SER A 48 -8.21 12.32 -4.33
N LEU A 49 -7.17 12.65 -3.56
CA LEU A 49 -6.90 12.04 -2.26
C LEU A 49 -7.98 12.37 -1.22
N ILE A 50 -8.40 13.62 -1.15
CA ILE A 50 -9.48 14.03 -0.24
C ILE A 50 -10.76 13.26 -0.57
N GLY A 51 -11.14 13.18 -1.86
CA GLY A 51 -12.31 12.42 -2.30
C GLY A 51 -12.22 10.95 -1.92
N LEU A 52 -11.06 10.33 -2.13
CA LEU A 52 -10.81 8.93 -1.75
C LEU A 52 -10.91 8.72 -0.24
N MET A 53 -10.28 9.58 0.57
CA MET A 53 -10.32 9.48 2.03
C MET A 53 -11.74 9.62 2.58
N VAL A 54 -12.53 10.55 2.04
CA VAL A 54 -13.94 10.71 2.42
C VAL A 54 -14.74 9.45 2.05
N ALA A 55 -14.56 8.92 0.85
CA ALA A 55 -15.24 7.70 0.41
C ALA A 55 -14.90 6.49 1.31
N ILE A 56 -13.63 6.34 1.68
CA ILE A 56 -13.17 5.26 2.58
C ILE A 56 -13.79 5.43 3.97
N ALA A 57 -13.80 6.65 4.52
CA ALA A 57 -14.41 6.92 5.81
C ALA A 57 -15.91 6.57 5.81
N MET A 58 -16.65 6.99 4.79
CA MET A 58 -18.06 6.64 4.63
C MET A 58 -18.28 5.14 4.51
N PHE A 59 -17.42 4.43 3.79
CA PHE A 59 -17.49 2.98 3.63
C PHE A 59 -17.28 2.22 4.94
N ARG A 60 -16.36 2.68 5.80
CA ARG A 60 -16.14 2.12 7.14
C ARG A 60 -17.31 2.40 8.07
N GLU A 61 -17.73 3.66 8.17
CA GLU A 61 -18.81 4.07 9.07
C GLU A 61 -20.20 3.49 8.69
N SER A 62 -20.39 3.15 7.43
CA SER A 62 -21.63 2.52 6.95
C SER A 62 -21.84 1.07 7.38
N GLY A 63 -20.82 0.41 7.97
CA GLY A 63 -20.86 -1.03 8.28
C GLY A 63 -20.73 -1.94 7.04
N CYS A 64 -20.56 -1.39 5.84
CA CYS A 64 -20.39 -2.17 4.62
C CYS A 64 -19.17 -3.10 4.69
N LEU A 65 -18.11 -2.69 5.36
CA LEU A 65 -16.91 -3.51 5.54
C LEU A 65 -17.23 -4.80 6.31
N GLU A 66 -18.00 -4.70 7.40
CA GLU A 66 -18.40 -5.85 8.21
C GLU A 66 -19.32 -6.79 7.42
N LEU A 67 -20.27 -6.23 6.65
CA LEU A 67 -21.16 -7.02 5.79
C LEU A 67 -20.36 -7.81 4.76
N ILE A 68 -19.38 -7.19 4.10
CA ILE A 68 -18.54 -7.86 3.10
C ILE A 68 -17.68 -8.94 3.77
N THR A 69 -17.06 -8.64 4.91
CA THR A 69 -16.24 -9.59 5.66
C THR A 69 -17.05 -10.84 6.03
N ASN A 70 -18.26 -10.65 6.55
CA ASN A 70 -19.17 -11.75 6.90
C ASN A 70 -19.63 -12.55 5.67
N ALA A 71 -19.90 -11.89 4.56
CA ALA A 71 -20.35 -12.54 3.32
C ALA A 71 -19.24 -13.41 2.69
N ILE A 72 -17.96 -13.04 2.87
CA ILE A 72 -16.83 -13.73 2.25
C ILE A 72 -16.18 -14.77 3.20
N SER A 73 -16.55 -14.76 4.48
CA SER A 73 -16.03 -15.72 5.46
C SER A 73 -16.11 -17.19 5.02
N PRO A 74 -17.14 -17.68 4.30
CA PRO A 74 -17.15 -19.05 3.79
C PRO A 74 -16.02 -19.35 2.79
N VAL A 75 -15.65 -18.34 1.98
CA VAL A 75 -14.57 -18.48 0.98
C VAL A 75 -13.20 -18.41 1.65
N THR A 76 -13.01 -17.52 2.62
CA THR A 76 -11.75 -17.38 3.36
C THR A 76 -11.46 -18.61 4.21
N ASN A 77 -12.48 -19.29 4.73
CA ASN A 77 -12.35 -20.55 5.41
C ASN A 77 -11.82 -21.68 4.49
N LEU A 78 -12.14 -21.63 3.19
CA LEU A 78 -11.65 -22.61 2.22
C LEU A 78 -10.13 -22.57 2.04
N ILE A 79 -9.53 -21.38 2.15
CA ILE A 79 -8.08 -21.18 2.07
C ILE A 79 -7.40 -21.19 3.45
N HIS A 80 -8.11 -21.56 4.50
CA HIS A 80 -7.62 -21.59 5.89
C HIS A 80 -7.11 -20.22 6.36
N MET A 81 -7.70 -19.12 5.89
CA MET A 81 -7.38 -17.78 6.35
C MET A 81 -8.04 -17.53 7.72
N PRO A 82 -7.27 -17.20 8.76
CA PRO A 82 -7.83 -16.89 10.07
C PRO A 82 -8.78 -15.68 10.00
N PRO A 83 -9.93 -15.73 10.70
CA PRO A 83 -10.93 -14.67 10.65
C PRO A 83 -10.40 -13.30 11.08
N GLU A 84 -9.39 -13.25 11.95
CA GLU A 84 -8.77 -12.02 12.42
C GLU A 84 -8.01 -11.29 11.31
N VAL A 85 -7.54 -12.01 10.29
CA VAL A 85 -6.80 -11.44 9.14
C VAL A 85 -7.74 -11.01 8.01
N VAL A 86 -8.96 -11.53 7.97
CA VAL A 86 -9.93 -11.23 6.90
C VAL A 86 -10.17 -9.73 6.72
N PRO A 87 -10.38 -8.92 7.78
CA PRO A 87 -10.52 -7.46 7.64
C PRO A 87 -9.32 -6.80 6.95
N LEU A 88 -8.11 -7.26 7.23
CA LEU A 88 -6.89 -6.76 6.62
C LEU A 88 -6.90 -6.93 5.09
N SER A 89 -7.40 -8.06 4.60
CA SER A 89 -7.50 -8.37 3.17
C SER A 89 -8.30 -7.32 2.39
N PHE A 90 -9.35 -6.75 3.00
CA PHE A 90 -10.18 -5.72 2.38
C PHE A 90 -9.65 -4.32 2.62
N LEU A 91 -9.12 -4.08 3.81
CA LEU A 91 -8.60 -2.75 4.16
C LEU A 91 -7.33 -2.43 3.39
N ARG A 92 -6.51 -3.43 3.10
CA ARG A 92 -5.21 -3.23 2.47
C ARG A 92 -5.27 -2.54 1.10
N PRO A 93 -6.11 -2.96 0.12
CA PRO A 93 -6.27 -2.24 -1.15
C PRO A 93 -6.88 -0.84 -1.00
N ILE A 94 -7.61 -0.59 0.10
CA ILE A 94 -8.41 0.62 0.30
C ILE A 94 -7.66 1.68 1.11
N SER A 95 -7.06 1.30 2.25
CA SER A 95 -6.48 2.22 3.22
C SER A 95 -5.27 1.64 3.92
N GLY A 96 -4.09 2.19 3.62
CA GLY A 96 -2.83 1.79 4.26
C GLY A 96 -2.81 2.02 5.77
N SER A 97 -3.37 3.13 6.24
CA SER A 97 -3.45 3.45 7.68
C SER A 97 -4.40 2.51 8.43
N ALA A 98 -5.55 2.18 7.84
CA ALA A 98 -6.48 1.24 8.43
C ALA A 98 -5.90 -0.19 8.42
N ALA A 99 -5.21 -0.58 7.36
CA ALA A 99 -4.49 -1.84 7.31
C ALA A 99 -3.41 -1.93 8.39
N LEU A 100 -2.61 -0.86 8.55
CA LEU A 100 -1.57 -0.80 9.58
C LEU A 100 -2.18 -0.90 11.00
N ALA A 101 -3.28 -0.19 11.27
CA ALA A 101 -3.99 -0.29 12.54
C ALA A 101 -4.47 -1.73 12.82
N THR A 102 -5.01 -2.41 11.80
CA THR A 102 -5.44 -3.82 11.91
C THR A 102 -4.25 -4.75 12.21
N VAL A 103 -3.11 -4.54 11.55
CA VAL A 103 -1.89 -5.32 11.82
C VAL A 103 -1.37 -5.08 13.23
N THR A 104 -1.38 -3.82 13.69
CA THR A 104 -0.98 -3.48 15.06
C THR A 104 -1.87 -4.19 16.07
N ASP A 105 -3.18 -4.18 15.87
CA ASP A 105 -4.14 -4.89 16.71
C ASP A 105 -3.89 -6.40 16.76
N ILE A 106 -3.62 -7.02 15.60
CA ILE A 106 -3.22 -8.44 15.52
C ILE A 106 -1.94 -8.70 16.31
N PHE A 107 -0.93 -7.84 16.21
CA PHE A 107 0.34 -8.00 16.93
C PHE A 107 0.20 -7.83 18.43
N GLU A 108 -0.64 -6.88 18.87
CA GLU A 108 -0.86 -6.63 20.30
C GLU A 108 -1.61 -7.78 20.97
N HIS A 109 -2.61 -8.37 20.30
CA HIS A 109 -3.45 -9.41 20.89
C HIS A 109 -2.95 -10.83 20.67
N LEU A 110 -2.35 -11.11 19.52
CA LEU A 110 -1.96 -12.47 19.10
C LEU A 110 -0.44 -12.65 18.99
N GLY A 111 0.31 -11.57 18.89
CA GLY A 111 1.76 -11.58 18.72
C GLY A 111 2.20 -11.63 17.25
N PRO A 112 3.36 -11.04 16.92
CA PRO A 112 3.89 -11.01 15.55
C PRO A 112 4.32 -12.38 15.03
N ASP A 113 4.70 -13.30 15.92
CA ASP A 113 5.15 -14.67 15.59
C ASP A 113 4.01 -15.68 15.49
N SER A 114 2.77 -15.27 15.82
CA SER A 114 1.58 -16.10 15.62
C SER A 114 1.32 -16.33 14.13
N MET A 115 0.53 -17.36 13.79
CA MET A 115 0.11 -17.60 12.40
C MET A 115 -0.55 -16.35 11.79
N GLN A 116 -1.43 -15.70 12.54
CA GLN A 116 -2.11 -14.47 12.13
C GLN A 116 -1.13 -13.32 11.92
N GLY A 117 -0.18 -13.15 12.85
CA GLY A 117 0.87 -12.14 12.75
C GLY A 117 1.78 -12.35 11.54
N LYS A 118 2.19 -13.59 11.26
CA LYS A 118 2.98 -13.93 10.07
C LYS A 118 2.22 -13.65 8.79
N ILE A 119 0.94 -14.07 8.68
CA ILE A 119 0.10 -13.79 7.52
C ILE A 119 -0.03 -12.28 7.31
N ALA A 120 -0.35 -11.53 8.37
CA ALA A 120 -0.49 -10.07 8.33
C ALA A 120 0.81 -9.39 7.87
N SER A 121 1.96 -9.82 8.39
CA SER A 121 3.28 -9.31 8.01
C SER A 121 3.59 -9.53 6.53
N ILE A 122 3.38 -10.76 6.04
CA ILE A 122 3.63 -11.12 4.64
C ILE A 122 2.67 -10.32 3.74
N MET A 123 1.39 -10.22 4.10
CA MET A 123 0.39 -9.49 3.34
C MET A 123 0.74 -8.00 3.25
N MET A 124 1.14 -7.37 4.36
CA MET A 124 1.56 -5.97 4.36
C MET A 124 2.80 -5.72 3.51
N GLY A 125 3.73 -6.67 3.50
CA GLY A 125 4.98 -6.54 2.73
C GLY A 125 4.85 -6.87 1.24
N SER A 126 3.83 -7.64 0.84
CA SER A 126 3.66 -8.14 -0.54
C SER A 126 2.58 -7.40 -1.34
N THR A 127 1.75 -6.59 -0.70
CA THR A 127 0.65 -5.84 -1.34
C THR A 127 0.78 -4.34 -1.11
N GLU A 128 0.02 -3.55 -1.85
CA GLU A 128 0.02 -2.09 -1.73
C GLU A 128 -1.42 -1.54 -1.64
N THR A 129 -1.57 -0.26 -1.30
CA THR A 129 -2.88 0.41 -1.24
C THR A 129 -3.34 0.74 -2.65
N THR A 130 -3.96 -0.21 -3.32
CA THR A 130 -4.25 -0.19 -4.76
C THR A 130 -5.04 1.05 -5.20
N PHE A 131 -6.13 1.39 -4.49
CA PHE A 131 -6.95 2.56 -4.87
C PHE A 131 -6.19 3.87 -4.70
N TYR A 132 -5.43 4.01 -3.62
CA TYR A 132 -4.58 5.18 -3.39
C TYR A 132 -3.49 5.29 -4.47
N THR A 133 -2.80 4.20 -4.75
CA THR A 133 -1.72 4.15 -5.75
C THR A 133 -2.25 4.53 -7.13
N ILE A 134 -3.40 3.99 -7.55
CA ILE A 134 -4.04 4.35 -8.81
C ILE A 134 -4.40 5.85 -8.83
N ALA A 135 -5.01 6.36 -7.77
CA ALA A 135 -5.39 7.77 -7.70
C ALA A 135 -4.18 8.70 -7.81
N VAL A 136 -3.10 8.39 -7.11
CA VAL A 136 -1.86 9.19 -7.13
C VAL A 136 -1.19 9.12 -8.49
N TYR A 137 -0.91 7.94 -9.02
CA TYR A 137 -0.13 7.80 -10.25
C TYR A 137 -0.89 8.28 -11.48
N PHE A 138 -2.14 7.88 -11.66
CA PHE A 138 -2.92 8.32 -12.81
C PHE A 138 -3.40 9.77 -12.66
N GLY A 139 -3.68 10.21 -11.43
CA GLY A 139 -4.06 11.58 -11.12
C GLY A 139 -2.95 12.57 -11.42
N SER A 140 -1.69 12.26 -11.07
CA SER A 140 -0.53 13.14 -11.30
C SER A 140 -0.26 13.42 -12.78
N VAL A 141 -0.58 12.47 -13.66
CA VAL A 141 -0.39 12.59 -15.12
C VAL A 141 -1.70 12.85 -15.88
N GLY A 142 -2.81 13.09 -15.18
CA GLY A 142 -4.10 13.43 -15.78
C GLY A 142 -4.76 12.30 -16.59
N ILE A 143 -4.36 11.04 -16.39
CA ILE A 143 -4.94 9.90 -17.08
C ILE A 143 -6.28 9.54 -16.42
N LYS A 144 -7.37 9.68 -17.17
CA LYS A 144 -8.74 9.35 -16.72
C LYS A 144 -9.17 7.92 -17.04
N ASN A 145 -8.62 7.32 -18.10
CA ASN A 145 -8.97 5.97 -18.53
C ASN A 145 -7.88 4.98 -18.14
N ILE A 146 -8.06 4.31 -17.01
CA ILE A 146 -7.12 3.35 -16.44
C ILE A 146 -7.23 1.94 -17.04
N ARG A 147 -8.14 1.71 -18.02
CA ARG A 147 -8.35 0.43 -18.70
C ARG A 147 -8.44 -0.74 -17.72
N TYR A 148 -7.55 -1.73 -17.90
CA TYR A 148 -7.51 -2.96 -17.09
C TYR A 148 -6.69 -2.85 -15.81
N THR A 149 -6.11 -1.70 -15.51
CA THR A 149 -5.19 -1.51 -14.37
C THR A 149 -5.82 -1.92 -13.05
N LEU A 150 -7.08 -1.53 -12.80
CA LEU A 150 -7.78 -1.88 -11.57
C LEU A 150 -7.94 -3.41 -11.44
N PHE A 151 -8.38 -4.09 -12.50
CA PHE A 151 -8.55 -5.55 -12.48
C PHE A 151 -7.21 -6.26 -12.27
N ALA A 152 -6.16 -5.83 -12.96
CA ALA A 152 -4.83 -6.41 -12.82
C ALA A 152 -4.29 -6.21 -11.38
N ALA A 153 -4.43 -5.02 -10.82
CA ALA A 153 -3.97 -4.72 -9.47
C ALA A 153 -4.74 -5.51 -8.40
N LEU A 154 -6.07 -5.54 -8.46
CA LEU A 154 -6.87 -6.34 -7.52
C LEU A 154 -6.64 -7.85 -7.66
N SER A 155 -6.35 -8.34 -8.87
CA SER A 155 -5.96 -9.74 -9.07
C SER A 155 -4.60 -10.04 -8.46
N ALA A 156 -3.66 -9.10 -8.53
CA ALA A 156 -2.36 -9.22 -7.88
C ALA A 156 -2.49 -9.18 -6.35
N ASP A 157 -3.34 -8.29 -5.80
CA ASP A 157 -3.64 -8.23 -4.37
C ASP A 157 -4.24 -9.55 -3.89
N LEU A 158 -5.23 -10.09 -4.61
CA LEU A 158 -5.82 -11.38 -4.28
C LEU A 158 -4.79 -12.51 -4.29
N CYS A 159 -3.91 -12.54 -5.27
CA CYS A 159 -2.80 -13.49 -5.33
C CYS A 159 -1.87 -13.32 -4.13
N GLY A 160 -1.49 -12.08 -3.78
CA GLY A 160 -0.67 -11.75 -2.62
C GLY A 160 -1.31 -12.21 -1.31
N MET A 161 -2.63 -12.02 -1.15
CA MET A 161 -3.39 -12.48 0.02
C MET A 161 -3.36 -14.02 0.16
N VAL A 162 -3.68 -14.74 -0.92
CA VAL A 162 -3.65 -16.21 -0.92
C VAL A 162 -2.24 -16.74 -0.64
N MET A 163 -1.24 -16.17 -1.30
CA MET A 163 0.16 -16.55 -1.10
C MET A 163 0.65 -16.24 0.32
N SER A 164 0.18 -15.16 0.94
CA SER A 164 0.51 -14.84 2.33
C SER A 164 0.05 -15.93 3.30
N VAL A 165 -1.16 -16.46 3.09
CA VAL A 165 -1.67 -17.58 3.91
C VAL A 165 -0.87 -18.84 3.68
N LEU A 166 -0.58 -19.19 2.42
CA LEU A 166 0.18 -20.40 2.07
C LEU A 166 1.63 -20.35 2.59
N LEU A 167 2.30 -19.21 2.41
CA LEU A 167 3.69 -19.06 2.87
C LEU A 167 3.80 -19.06 4.39
N ALA A 168 2.87 -18.44 5.11
CA ALA A 168 2.88 -18.46 6.57
C ALA A 168 2.69 -19.86 7.18
N GLN A 169 2.11 -20.81 6.41
CA GLN A 169 2.01 -22.22 6.84
C GLN A 169 3.31 -23.00 6.64
N ILE A 170 4.24 -22.49 5.82
CA ILE A 170 5.52 -23.14 5.52
C ILE A 170 6.61 -22.65 6.47
N PHE A 171 6.54 -21.40 6.91
CA PHE A 171 7.49 -20.73 7.80
C PHE A 171 6.92 -20.53 9.21
#